data_182a1af2d5deade2d9fb47f4dc0bade3
#
_entry.id   182a1af2d5deade2d9fb47f4dc0bade3
#
_cell.length_a   1.000
_cell.length_b   1.000
_cell.length_c   1.000
_cell.angle_alpha   90.00
_cell.angle_beta   90.00
_cell.angle_gamma   90.00
#
_symmetry.space_group_name_H-M   'P 1'
#
loop_
_entity.id
_entity.type
_entity.pdbx_description
1 polymer ?
#
loop_
_entity_poly.entity_id
_entity_poly.type
_entity_poly.pdbx_seq_one_letter_code
_entity_poly.pdbx_strand_id
1 'polypeptide(L)'
;MNLIQSYFNNNITKEDINYSGGYLSAIVNWLSMAYSCLLLKQNNPDKRLIFYGNEIIVHLFEDSFNLPYDEYRIVECTGEYADWFYCWPKIVTYQQQNEPFIHIDTDVFMWKPMPHRLLQASLVAQHKERDSNFYMDVYKQIGADRVQLPEYLNACNDGKYINSYNAGLLGGNDIDFFKKYLKEISIFLNANRNRFLQSDRRFLYNVVFEQWLFYGLTKKENKEVTTFYKDVITDFDMLKARVPQQVLSLEELNFLHVMEYKDNIRCNRFIAYRMQSEFPVEYERILSVCKGYGIKSSFYSSYTNDNIQENEMFSRSKRLKETHGISDDALKELIKFESVTANFLLQFQSCRNIAIEKQIEHHKNLKQMGLYMGNVNSKKIFLSPYVKIVDASSCLVELLLYNVNKELPKDAVILLVYNATFNHVDEFIWTRQRLQLLQSLIKEGENINNLLFNKSENAKINDISTFIKQCLFDGIITFI
;
A
#
# COMPACT_ATOMS: atom_id res chain seq x y z
N MET A 1 9.01 -17.36 20.58
CA MET A 1 8.38 -16.13 20.04
C MET A 1 7.60 -16.52 18.80
N ASN A 2 6.27 -16.39 18.86
CA ASN A 2 5.39 -16.59 17.71
C ASN A 2 5.31 -15.32 16.88
N LEU A 3 5.24 -15.45 15.55
CA LEU A 3 4.86 -14.36 14.65
C LEU A 3 3.37 -14.51 14.39
N ILE A 4 2.61 -13.45 14.55
CA ILE A 4 1.16 -13.51 14.39
C ILE A 4 0.67 -12.43 13.44
N GLN A 5 -0.33 -12.77 12.64
CA GLN A 5 -1.08 -11.83 11.82
C GLN A 5 -2.57 -11.98 12.12
N SER A 6 -3.34 -10.93 11.90
CA SER A 6 -4.78 -10.99 12.08
C SER A 6 -5.51 -10.18 11.02
N TYR A 7 -6.67 -10.70 10.60
CA TYR A 7 -7.59 -9.96 9.76
C TYR A 7 -9.02 -10.44 10.03
N PHE A 8 -9.92 -9.49 10.24
CA PHE A 8 -11.34 -9.75 10.46
C PHE A 8 -12.14 -8.79 9.58
N ASN A 9 -13.15 -9.30 8.94
CA ASN A 9 -14.02 -8.46 8.13
C ASN A 9 -15.44 -9.00 8.11
N ASN A 10 -16.34 -8.35 8.83
CA ASN A 10 -17.74 -8.74 8.92
C ASN A 10 -18.55 -8.37 7.66
N ASN A 11 -17.99 -7.60 6.74
CA ASN A 11 -18.63 -7.27 5.46
C ASN A 11 -18.35 -8.32 4.38
N ILE A 12 -17.46 -9.29 4.64
CA ILE A 12 -17.15 -10.39 3.73
C ILE A 12 -18.07 -11.57 4.04
N THR A 13 -18.69 -12.09 3.00
CA THR A 13 -19.58 -13.28 3.09
C THR A 13 -19.00 -14.45 2.29
N LYS A 14 -19.65 -15.62 2.42
CA LYS A 14 -19.29 -16.79 1.61
C LYS A 14 -19.52 -16.57 0.11
N GLU A 15 -20.37 -15.61 -0.25
CA GLU A 15 -20.74 -15.28 -1.62
C GLU A 15 -20.02 -14.08 -2.18
N ASP A 16 -19.48 -13.19 -1.31
CA ASP A 16 -18.83 -11.94 -1.72
C ASP A 16 -17.58 -11.63 -0.90
N ILE A 17 -16.44 -11.66 -1.57
CA ILE A 17 -15.13 -11.27 -1.04
C ILE A 17 -14.62 -9.97 -1.66
N ASN A 18 -15.49 -9.17 -2.29
CA ASN A 18 -15.12 -7.93 -2.98
C ASN A 18 -14.91 -6.76 -1.99
N TYR A 19 -13.78 -6.79 -1.29
CA TYR A 19 -13.40 -5.76 -0.33
C TYR A 19 -11.99 -5.26 -0.56
N SER A 20 -11.85 -3.96 -0.84
CA SER A 20 -10.57 -3.37 -1.27
C SER A 20 -9.59 -3.05 -0.12
N GLY A 21 -10.07 -2.96 1.12
CA GLY A 21 -9.20 -2.69 2.28
C GLY A 21 -8.38 -1.39 2.20
N GLY A 22 -8.87 -0.40 1.42
CA GLY A 22 -8.16 0.84 1.13
C GLY A 22 -7.29 0.79 -0.14
N TYR A 23 -7.04 -0.40 -0.70
CA TYR A 23 -6.37 -0.54 -2.00
C TYR A 23 -7.30 -0.18 -3.16
N LEU A 24 -6.72 -0.03 -4.36
CA LEU A 24 -7.50 0.30 -5.55
C LEU A 24 -8.43 -0.85 -6.01
N SER A 25 -8.22 -2.07 -5.53
CA SER A 25 -9.10 -3.21 -5.79
C SER A 25 -9.03 -4.28 -4.70
N ALA A 26 -10.06 -5.12 -4.62
CA ALA A 26 -10.08 -6.28 -3.74
C ALA A 26 -8.95 -7.27 -4.04
N ILE A 27 -8.58 -7.43 -5.32
CA ILE A 27 -7.49 -8.33 -5.71
C ILE A 27 -6.17 -7.88 -5.07
N VAL A 28 -5.82 -6.59 -5.14
CA VAL A 28 -4.58 -6.09 -4.52
C VAL A 28 -4.62 -6.23 -3.00
N ASN A 29 -5.78 -6.05 -2.38
CA ASN A 29 -5.95 -6.30 -0.95
C ASN A 29 -5.57 -7.74 -0.60
N TRP A 30 -6.09 -8.72 -1.33
CA TRP A 30 -5.78 -10.14 -1.09
C TRP A 30 -4.33 -10.50 -1.45
N LEU A 31 -3.82 -9.95 -2.55
CA LEU A 31 -2.40 -10.11 -2.90
C LEU A 31 -1.46 -9.52 -1.84
N SER A 32 -1.80 -8.38 -1.26
CA SER A 32 -1.02 -7.75 -0.19
C SER A 32 -0.92 -8.64 1.03
N MET A 33 -2.05 -9.15 1.53
CA MET A 33 -2.09 -10.02 2.70
C MET A 33 -1.33 -11.33 2.47
N ALA A 34 -1.54 -11.95 1.30
CA ALA A 34 -0.82 -13.16 0.94
C ALA A 34 0.68 -12.93 0.80
N TYR A 35 1.08 -11.82 0.17
CA TYR A 35 2.50 -11.48 -0.01
C TYR A 35 3.20 -11.25 1.33
N SER A 36 2.55 -10.58 2.28
CA SER A 36 3.05 -10.43 3.64
C SER A 36 3.27 -11.78 4.32
N CYS A 37 2.29 -12.68 4.29
CA CYS A 37 2.39 -14.03 4.84
C CYS A 37 3.54 -14.83 4.21
N LEU A 38 3.61 -14.87 2.88
CA LEU A 38 4.61 -15.64 2.13
C LEU A 38 6.04 -15.17 2.43
N LEU A 39 6.25 -13.84 2.47
CA LEU A 39 7.55 -13.27 2.85
C LEU A 39 7.94 -13.61 4.28
N LEU A 40 7.00 -13.50 5.22
CA LEU A 40 7.25 -13.84 6.62
C LEU A 40 7.64 -15.30 6.77
N LYS A 41 6.91 -16.22 6.13
CA LYS A 41 7.20 -17.66 6.19
C LYS A 41 8.52 -18.00 5.52
N GLN A 42 8.79 -17.43 4.34
CA GLN A 42 10.05 -17.66 3.61
C GLN A 42 11.28 -17.20 4.39
N ASN A 43 11.19 -16.03 5.04
CA ASN A 43 12.33 -15.44 5.73
C ASN A 43 12.46 -15.85 7.21
N ASN A 44 11.44 -16.50 7.78
CA ASN A 44 11.45 -16.99 9.17
C ASN A 44 10.93 -18.43 9.25
N PRO A 45 11.56 -19.40 8.54
CA PRO A 45 11.03 -20.76 8.43
C PRO A 45 11.02 -21.52 9.77
N ASP A 46 11.87 -21.10 10.72
CA ASP A 46 11.98 -21.66 12.06
C ASP A 46 11.01 -21.04 13.09
N LYS A 47 10.24 -20.05 12.70
CA LYS A 47 9.23 -19.40 13.54
C LYS A 47 7.85 -19.91 13.23
N ARG A 48 7.05 -20.09 14.28
CA ARG A 48 5.64 -20.40 14.14
C ARG A 48 4.90 -19.14 13.70
N LEU A 49 4.27 -19.19 12.55
CA LEU A 49 3.44 -18.14 11.97
C LEU A 49 1.96 -18.50 12.15
N ILE A 50 1.23 -17.70 12.92
CA ILE A 50 -0.16 -17.98 13.31
C ILE A 50 -1.08 -16.89 12.74
N PHE A 51 -2.19 -17.30 12.17
CA PHE A 51 -3.22 -16.40 11.68
C PHE A 51 -4.46 -16.41 12.56
N TYR A 52 -5.00 -15.22 12.85
CA TYR A 52 -6.25 -15.03 13.57
C TYR A 52 -7.27 -14.33 12.68
N GLY A 53 -8.48 -14.86 12.60
CA GLY A 53 -9.55 -14.28 11.79
C GLY A 53 -10.93 -14.76 12.20
N ASN A 54 -11.98 -14.14 11.64
CA ASN A 54 -13.29 -14.73 11.68
C ASN A 54 -13.36 -15.95 10.74
N GLU A 55 -14.36 -16.82 10.92
CA GLU A 55 -14.47 -18.10 10.24
C GLU A 55 -14.30 -17.98 8.72
N ILE A 56 -15.00 -17.04 8.10
CA ILE A 56 -14.97 -16.85 6.63
C ILE A 56 -13.57 -16.49 6.13
N ILE A 57 -12.87 -15.61 6.83
CA ILE A 57 -11.51 -15.19 6.46
C ILE A 57 -10.50 -16.34 6.67
N VAL A 58 -10.64 -17.10 7.76
CA VAL A 58 -9.79 -18.28 8.00
C VAL A 58 -9.96 -19.27 6.86
N HIS A 59 -11.20 -19.66 6.50
CA HIS A 59 -11.43 -20.56 5.38
C HIS A 59 -10.97 -20.02 4.03
N LEU A 60 -11.09 -18.72 3.79
CA LEU A 60 -10.57 -18.10 2.57
C LEU A 60 -9.04 -18.24 2.48
N PHE A 61 -8.32 -18.02 3.60
CA PHE A 61 -6.85 -18.06 3.62
C PHE A 61 -6.30 -19.48 3.65
N GLU A 62 -6.93 -20.38 4.42
CA GLU A 62 -6.52 -21.78 4.57
C GLU A 62 -6.93 -22.61 3.34
N ASP A 63 -8.22 -22.65 3.03
CA ASP A 63 -8.75 -23.58 2.05
C ASP A 63 -8.62 -23.06 0.60
N SER A 64 -8.87 -21.76 0.39
CA SER A 64 -8.95 -21.18 -0.96
C SER A 64 -7.60 -20.63 -1.43
N PHE A 65 -6.96 -19.76 -0.64
CA PHE A 65 -5.65 -19.19 -0.98
C PHE A 65 -4.49 -20.13 -0.64
N ASN A 66 -4.71 -21.08 0.29
CA ASN A 66 -3.72 -22.04 0.77
C ASN A 66 -2.43 -21.36 1.22
N LEU A 67 -2.56 -20.36 2.10
CA LEU A 67 -1.44 -19.61 2.63
C LEU A 67 -0.66 -20.45 3.67
N PRO A 68 0.66 -20.34 3.76
CA PRO A 68 1.50 -21.22 4.57
C PRO A 68 1.60 -20.81 6.04
N TYR A 69 0.48 -20.47 6.70
CA TYR A 69 0.47 -20.32 8.14
C TYR A 69 0.62 -21.69 8.81
N ASP A 70 1.34 -21.77 9.93
CA ASP A 70 1.51 -23.00 10.69
C ASP A 70 0.25 -23.33 11.52
N GLU A 71 -0.58 -22.33 11.79
CA GLU A 71 -1.81 -22.47 12.54
C GLU A 71 -2.80 -21.36 12.17
N TYR A 72 -4.07 -21.74 12.09
CA TYR A 72 -5.21 -20.84 11.92
C TYR A 72 -6.08 -20.89 13.18
N ARG A 73 -6.50 -19.72 13.64
CA ARG A 73 -7.36 -19.58 14.81
C ARG A 73 -8.59 -18.76 14.48
N ILE A 74 -9.75 -19.39 14.56
CA ILE A 74 -11.03 -18.73 14.45
C ILE A 74 -11.34 -18.03 15.76
N VAL A 75 -11.57 -16.72 15.69
CA VAL A 75 -11.91 -15.90 16.84
C VAL A 75 -13.08 -15.01 16.49
N GLU A 76 -14.06 -14.96 17.37
CA GLU A 76 -15.18 -14.05 17.24
C GLU A 76 -14.77 -12.61 17.53
N CYS A 77 -15.03 -11.72 16.58
CA CYS A 77 -14.79 -10.28 16.72
C CYS A 77 -16.09 -9.55 16.38
N THR A 78 -16.98 -9.48 17.36
CA THR A 78 -18.33 -8.91 17.20
C THR A 78 -18.60 -7.85 18.28
N GLY A 79 -19.74 -7.17 18.13
CA GLY A 79 -20.17 -6.13 19.06
C GLY A 79 -19.73 -4.72 18.67
N GLU A 80 -20.21 -3.74 19.43
CA GLU A 80 -20.11 -2.32 19.07
C GLU A 80 -18.69 -1.82 18.83
N TYR A 81 -17.69 -2.33 19.54
CA TYR A 81 -16.29 -1.93 19.35
C TYR A 81 -15.72 -2.47 18.05
N ALA A 82 -16.16 -3.65 17.59
CA ALA A 82 -15.80 -4.18 16.30
C ALA A 82 -16.36 -3.34 15.14
N ASP A 83 -17.57 -2.77 15.34
CA ASP A 83 -18.20 -1.91 14.34
C ASP A 83 -17.63 -0.48 14.34
N TRP A 84 -17.11 -0.02 15.48
CA TRP A 84 -16.62 1.36 15.62
C TRP A 84 -15.14 1.53 15.31
N PHE A 85 -14.33 0.50 15.57
CA PHE A 85 -12.88 0.62 15.61
C PHE A 85 -12.19 -0.43 14.74
N TYR A 86 -11.53 0.02 13.70
CA TYR A 86 -10.83 -0.88 12.75
C TYR A 86 -9.63 -1.61 13.36
N CYS A 87 -9.03 -1.12 14.45
CA CYS A 87 -7.94 -1.81 15.15
C CYS A 87 -8.43 -2.75 16.26
N TRP A 88 -9.74 -2.78 16.57
CA TRP A 88 -10.30 -3.68 17.57
C TRP A 88 -9.96 -5.17 17.34
N PRO A 89 -9.97 -5.66 16.09
CA PRO A 89 -9.51 -7.02 15.78
C PRO A 89 -8.10 -7.34 16.30
N LYS A 90 -7.16 -6.40 16.25
CA LYS A 90 -5.82 -6.59 16.82
C LYS A 90 -5.89 -6.73 18.34
N ILE A 91 -6.70 -5.91 19.01
CA ILE A 91 -6.87 -5.98 20.46
C ILE A 91 -7.44 -7.34 20.86
N VAL A 92 -8.46 -7.83 20.15
CA VAL A 92 -9.01 -9.19 20.34
C VAL A 92 -7.93 -10.25 20.14
N THR A 93 -7.08 -10.09 19.14
CA THR A 93 -5.95 -11.00 18.87
C THR A 93 -4.92 -10.98 20.00
N TYR A 94 -4.60 -9.80 20.54
CA TYR A 94 -3.67 -9.68 21.68
C TYR A 94 -4.23 -10.35 22.95
N GLN A 95 -5.56 -10.33 23.17
CA GLN A 95 -6.21 -11.03 24.29
C GLN A 95 -6.03 -12.56 24.24
N GLN A 96 -5.81 -13.12 23.05
CA GLN A 96 -5.58 -14.57 22.90
C GLN A 96 -4.14 -14.98 23.21
N GLN A 97 -3.22 -14.04 23.48
CA GLN A 97 -1.81 -14.36 23.61
C GLN A 97 -1.44 -14.68 25.07
N ASN A 98 -0.90 -15.89 25.27
CA ASN A 98 -0.35 -16.35 26.55
C ASN A 98 1.15 -16.67 26.45
N GLU A 99 1.72 -16.56 25.28
CA GLU A 99 3.13 -16.83 24.96
C GLU A 99 3.74 -15.61 24.27
N PRO A 100 5.09 -15.46 24.29
CA PRO A 100 5.80 -14.42 23.58
C PRO A 100 5.40 -14.35 22.10
N PHE A 101 5.04 -13.15 21.63
CA PHE A 101 4.57 -12.93 20.27
C PHE A 101 5.04 -11.60 19.69
N ILE A 102 5.06 -11.51 18.37
CA ILE A 102 5.08 -10.24 17.62
C ILE A 102 3.92 -10.30 16.62
N HIS A 103 2.97 -9.40 16.80
CA HIS A 103 1.93 -9.14 15.80
C HIS A 103 2.50 -8.28 14.69
N ILE A 104 2.17 -8.62 13.45
CA ILE A 104 2.64 -7.97 12.23
C ILE A 104 1.42 -7.67 11.36
N ASP A 105 1.26 -6.42 10.95
CA ASP A 105 0.15 -6.04 10.08
C ASP A 105 0.24 -6.73 8.72
N THR A 106 -0.91 -7.05 8.13
CA THR A 106 -0.99 -7.78 6.86
C THR A 106 -0.57 -6.97 5.63
N ASP A 107 -0.24 -5.70 5.80
CA ASP A 107 0.33 -4.79 4.80
C ASP A 107 1.80 -4.42 5.10
N VAL A 108 2.44 -5.22 5.96
CA VAL A 108 3.88 -5.17 6.24
C VAL A 108 4.60 -6.25 5.46
N PHE A 109 5.63 -5.86 4.70
CA PHE A 109 6.46 -6.76 3.89
C PHE A 109 7.87 -6.81 4.47
N MET A 110 8.37 -8.03 4.72
CA MET A 110 9.70 -8.28 5.29
C MET A 110 10.49 -9.22 4.39
N TRP A 111 11.48 -8.67 3.67
CA TRP A 111 12.37 -9.46 2.77
C TRP A 111 13.60 -10.03 3.47
N LYS A 112 13.74 -9.80 4.76
CA LYS A 112 14.80 -10.32 5.61
C LYS A 112 14.21 -11.01 6.85
N PRO A 113 14.95 -11.90 7.50
CA PRO A 113 14.53 -12.48 8.77
C PRO A 113 14.22 -11.41 9.83
N MET A 114 13.29 -11.73 10.72
CA MET A 114 13.02 -10.90 11.91
C MET A 114 14.31 -10.68 12.69
N PRO A 115 14.73 -9.44 12.95
CA PRO A 115 15.96 -9.16 13.67
C PRO A 115 15.99 -9.82 15.05
N HIS A 116 17.09 -10.50 15.38
CA HIS A 116 17.24 -11.24 16.65
C HIS A 116 16.99 -10.36 17.88
N ARG A 117 17.39 -9.07 17.84
CA ARG A 117 17.14 -8.11 18.91
C ARG A 117 15.65 -7.90 19.21
N LEU A 118 14.76 -8.03 18.21
CA LEU A 118 13.31 -7.94 18.40
C LEU A 118 12.76 -9.24 18.99
N LEU A 119 13.28 -10.38 18.54
CA LEU A 119 12.85 -11.69 19.06
C LEU A 119 13.19 -11.90 20.57
N GLN A 120 14.17 -11.15 21.08
CA GLN A 120 14.59 -11.23 22.48
C GLN A 120 14.05 -10.08 23.36
N ALA A 121 13.41 -9.09 22.76
CA ALA A 121 12.98 -7.89 23.47
C ALA A 121 11.78 -8.16 24.39
N SER A 122 11.76 -7.49 25.53
CA SER A 122 10.59 -7.48 26.43
C SER A 122 9.38 -6.87 25.73
N LEU A 123 9.56 -5.73 25.07
CA LEU A 123 8.53 -5.06 24.28
C LEU A 123 9.09 -4.65 22.91
N VAL A 124 8.27 -4.80 21.89
CA VAL A 124 8.59 -4.50 20.49
C VAL A 124 7.57 -3.56 19.90
N ALA A 125 8.04 -2.59 19.10
CA ALA A 125 7.19 -1.79 18.21
C ALA A 125 7.90 -1.52 16.87
N GLN A 126 7.18 -1.06 15.85
CA GLN A 126 7.78 -0.76 14.57
C GLN A 126 8.78 0.39 14.66
N HIS A 127 8.37 1.54 15.19
CA HIS A 127 9.21 2.70 15.45
C HIS A 127 8.55 3.64 16.45
N LYS A 128 9.33 4.58 16.98
CA LYS A 128 8.80 5.68 17.77
C LYS A 128 8.36 6.82 16.84
N GLU A 129 7.19 7.36 17.07
CA GLU A 129 6.61 8.48 16.34
C GLU A 129 6.55 9.74 17.19
N ARG A 130 6.73 10.88 16.50
CA ARG A 130 6.43 12.22 17.02
C ARG A 130 5.62 12.94 15.94
N ASP A 131 4.38 13.27 16.22
CA ASP A 131 3.50 13.88 15.23
C ASP A 131 2.88 15.17 15.71
N SER A 132 2.98 16.22 14.89
CA SER A 132 2.44 17.56 15.15
C SER A 132 1.16 17.83 14.34
N ASN A 133 0.77 16.95 13.43
CA ASN A 133 -0.35 17.12 12.52
C ASN A 133 -1.54 16.22 12.91
N PHE A 134 -1.54 14.99 12.44
CA PHE A 134 -2.66 14.07 12.64
C PHE A 134 -2.94 13.77 14.12
N TYR A 135 -1.90 13.46 14.90
CA TYR A 135 -2.09 13.19 16.35
C TYR A 135 -2.52 14.42 17.14
N MET A 136 -2.06 15.61 16.73
CA MET A 136 -2.54 16.86 17.35
C MET A 136 -4.01 17.13 17.01
N ASP A 137 -4.47 16.76 15.82
CA ASP A 137 -5.90 16.86 15.47
C ASP A 137 -6.75 15.86 16.24
N VAL A 138 -6.26 14.63 16.44
CA VAL A 138 -6.89 13.65 17.35
C VAL A 138 -6.95 14.23 18.77
N TYR A 139 -5.88 14.85 19.27
CA TYR A 139 -5.86 15.46 20.60
C TYR A 139 -6.87 16.60 20.75
N LYS A 140 -7.03 17.45 19.74
CA LYS A 140 -8.08 18.49 19.71
C LYS A 140 -9.48 17.86 19.74
N GLN A 141 -9.68 16.79 18.95
CA GLN A 141 -10.97 16.08 18.93
C GLN A 141 -11.32 15.45 20.29
N ILE A 142 -10.31 14.91 21.01
CA ILE A 142 -10.46 14.42 22.39
C ILE A 142 -11.04 15.52 23.28
N GLY A 143 -10.52 16.75 23.19
CA GLY A 143 -11.05 17.90 23.92
C GLY A 143 -12.48 18.25 23.54
N ALA A 144 -12.78 18.28 22.23
CA ALA A 144 -14.12 18.59 21.71
C ALA A 144 -15.16 17.55 22.17
N ASP A 145 -14.86 16.28 22.11
CA ASP A 145 -15.75 15.18 22.53
C ASP A 145 -15.68 14.92 24.04
N ARG A 146 -14.86 15.65 24.78
CA ARG A 146 -14.65 15.49 26.24
C ARG A 146 -14.24 14.06 26.62
N VAL A 147 -13.43 13.41 25.77
CA VAL A 147 -12.91 12.05 26.03
C VAL A 147 -11.99 12.07 27.24
N GLN A 148 -12.22 11.17 28.19
CA GLN A 148 -11.41 11.04 29.39
C GLN A 148 -10.14 10.22 29.08
N LEU A 149 -8.99 10.87 29.16
CA LEU A 149 -7.69 10.21 29.03
C LEU A 149 -7.17 9.78 30.41
N PRO A 150 -6.52 8.62 30.51
CA PRO A 150 -5.69 8.29 31.66
C PRO A 150 -4.61 9.36 31.88
N GLU A 151 -4.36 9.73 33.13
CA GLU A 151 -3.41 10.80 33.48
C GLU A 151 -2.01 10.59 32.90
N TYR A 152 -1.54 9.34 32.83
CA TYR A 152 -0.21 9.03 32.29
C TYR A 152 -0.08 9.32 30.79
N LEU A 153 -1.17 9.49 30.04
CA LEU A 153 -1.13 9.92 28.63
C LEU A 153 -0.74 11.41 28.47
N ASN A 154 -0.80 12.22 29.54
CA ASN A 154 -0.27 13.57 29.49
C ASN A 154 1.23 13.57 29.15
N ALA A 155 1.96 12.51 29.49
CA ALA A 155 3.37 12.34 29.10
C ALA A 155 3.58 12.11 27.58
N CYS A 156 2.55 11.78 26.82
CA CYS A 156 2.63 11.66 25.36
C CYS A 156 2.73 13.02 24.68
N ASN A 157 2.13 14.06 25.28
CA ASN A 157 2.07 15.42 24.71
C ASN A 157 3.20 16.28 25.30
N ASP A 158 4.14 16.71 24.45
CA ASP A 158 5.21 17.63 24.86
C ASP A 158 4.90 19.10 24.52
N GLY A 159 3.64 19.40 24.18
CA GLY A 159 3.15 20.74 23.80
C GLY A 159 3.29 21.06 22.31
N LYS A 160 4.19 20.40 21.61
CA LYS A 160 4.40 20.55 20.16
C LYS A 160 4.07 19.26 19.39
N TYR A 161 4.38 18.13 19.96
CA TYR A 161 4.20 16.81 19.34
C TYR A 161 3.46 15.87 20.29
N ILE A 162 2.73 14.92 19.71
CA ILE A 162 2.27 13.74 20.41
C ILE A 162 3.25 12.61 20.11
N ASN A 163 3.78 12.01 21.15
CA ASN A 163 4.71 10.87 21.07
C ASN A 163 3.93 9.57 21.15
N SER A 164 4.29 8.60 20.29
CA SER A 164 3.66 7.29 20.23
C SER A 164 4.64 6.21 19.74
N TYR A 165 4.16 4.97 19.65
CA TYR A 165 4.79 3.89 18.90
C TYR A 165 3.88 3.41 17.79
N ASN A 166 4.43 3.23 16.59
CA ASN A 166 3.69 2.62 15.48
C ASN A 166 3.50 1.12 15.72
N ALA A 167 2.27 0.65 15.55
CA ALA A 167 1.84 -0.71 15.84
C ALA A 167 1.81 -1.65 14.62
N GLY A 168 2.45 -1.28 13.50
CA GLY A 168 2.63 -2.21 12.37
C GLY A 168 3.42 -3.46 12.74
N LEU A 169 4.30 -3.35 13.75
CA LEU A 169 4.82 -4.44 14.57
C LEU A 169 4.56 -4.09 16.02
N LEU A 170 3.92 -4.99 16.75
CA LEU A 170 3.71 -4.83 18.20
C LEU A 170 3.76 -6.18 18.91
N GLY A 171 4.50 -6.29 20.01
CA GLY A 171 4.63 -7.55 20.73
C GLY A 171 5.74 -7.53 21.76
N GLY A 172 6.28 -8.70 22.06
CA GLY A 172 7.40 -8.90 22.97
C GLY A 172 7.30 -10.14 23.83
N ASN A 173 8.24 -10.26 24.76
CA ASN A 173 8.32 -11.36 25.71
C ASN A 173 7.55 -11.07 27.02
N ASP A 174 7.20 -9.81 27.29
CA ASP A 174 6.54 -9.38 28.55
C ASP A 174 5.01 -9.50 28.44
N ILE A 175 4.50 -10.72 28.54
CA ILE A 175 3.07 -11.02 28.45
C ILE A 175 2.28 -10.34 29.57
N ASP A 176 2.87 -10.18 30.76
CA ASP A 176 2.18 -9.53 31.87
C ASP A 176 1.98 -8.03 31.62
N PHE A 177 2.90 -7.39 30.91
CA PHE A 177 2.68 -6.03 30.42
C PHE A 177 1.50 -5.98 29.44
N PHE A 178 1.38 -6.93 28.51
CA PHE A 178 0.26 -6.97 27.57
C PHE A 178 -1.08 -7.19 28.29
N LYS A 179 -1.15 -8.02 29.33
CA LYS A 179 -2.37 -8.15 30.15
C LYS A 179 -2.78 -6.83 30.81
N LYS A 180 -1.80 -6.08 31.34
CA LYS A 180 -2.06 -4.73 31.91
C LYS A 180 -2.52 -3.76 30.81
N TYR A 181 -1.84 -3.73 29.68
CA TYR A 181 -2.19 -2.89 28.54
C TYR A 181 -3.62 -3.13 28.06
N LEU A 182 -4.04 -4.39 27.91
CA LEU A 182 -5.40 -4.77 27.55
C LEU A 182 -6.44 -4.34 28.59
N LYS A 183 -6.08 -4.42 29.88
CA LYS A 183 -6.92 -3.91 30.98
C LYS A 183 -7.10 -2.39 30.88
N GLU A 184 -6.03 -1.63 30.63
CA GLU A 184 -6.09 -0.16 30.43
C GLU A 184 -6.94 0.21 29.22
N ILE A 185 -6.85 -0.54 28.11
CA ILE A 185 -7.75 -0.37 26.95
C ILE A 185 -9.21 -0.55 27.36
N SER A 186 -9.55 -1.63 28.07
CA SER A 186 -10.91 -1.90 28.53
C SER A 186 -11.43 -0.77 29.43
N ILE A 187 -10.61 -0.28 30.35
CA ILE A 187 -10.98 0.85 31.22
C ILE A 187 -11.25 2.11 30.39
N PHE A 188 -10.35 2.44 29.47
CA PHE A 188 -10.50 3.62 28.60
C PHE A 188 -11.76 3.56 27.74
N LEU A 189 -12.01 2.43 27.07
CA LEU A 189 -13.16 2.27 26.19
C LEU A 189 -14.47 2.35 26.99
N ASN A 190 -14.56 1.66 28.12
CA ASN A 190 -15.76 1.67 28.96
C ASN A 190 -16.04 3.05 29.58
N ALA A 191 -15.03 3.77 30.03
CA ALA A 191 -15.16 5.12 30.58
C ALA A 191 -15.67 6.14 29.53
N ASN A 192 -15.40 5.90 28.26
CA ASN A 192 -15.71 6.81 27.17
C ASN A 192 -16.83 6.33 26.24
N ARG A 193 -17.46 5.20 26.51
CA ARG A 193 -18.43 4.55 25.62
C ARG A 193 -19.53 5.53 25.15
N ASN A 194 -20.14 6.30 26.06
CA ASN A 194 -21.21 7.25 25.73
C ASN A 194 -20.69 8.42 24.86
N ARG A 195 -19.42 8.82 25.01
CA ARG A 195 -18.80 9.86 24.19
C ARG A 195 -18.54 9.36 22.76
N PHE A 196 -18.09 8.11 22.65
CA PHE A 196 -17.89 7.48 21.33
C PHE A 196 -19.21 7.31 20.57
N LEU A 197 -20.30 6.98 21.26
CA LEU A 197 -21.63 6.91 20.64
C LEU A 197 -22.07 8.24 20.02
N GLN A 198 -21.67 9.36 20.59
CA GLN A 198 -22.05 10.72 20.17
C GLN A 198 -21.06 11.32 19.15
N SER A 199 -19.88 10.73 18.96
CA SER A 199 -18.85 11.26 18.08
C SER A 199 -18.99 10.73 16.65
N ASP A 200 -19.10 11.62 15.68
CA ASP A 200 -19.06 11.26 14.25
C ASP A 200 -17.64 10.90 13.78
N ARG A 201 -16.62 11.26 14.57
CA ARG A 201 -15.20 11.02 14.27
C ARG A 201 -14.56 9.96 15.20
N ARG A 202 -15.37 9.08 15.80
CA ARG A 202 -14.90 8.05 16.75
C ARG A 202 -13.76 7.17 16.20
N PHE A 203 -13.68 6.99 14.88
CA PHE A 203 -12.62 6.23 14.24
C PHE A 203 -11.21 6.80 14.53
N LEU A 204 -11.08 8.08 14.88
CA LEU A 204 -9.81 8.69 15.26
C LEU A 204 -9.23 8.10 16.56
N TYR A 205 -10.09 7.56 17.44
CA TYR A 205 -9.64 7.04 18.73
C TYR A 205 -8.94 5.70 18.65
N ASN A 206 -8.90 5.06 17.45
CA ASN A 206 -8.09 3.86 17.23
C ASN A 206 -6.64 4.07 17.67
N VAL A 207 -6.00 5.16 17.25
CA VAL A 207 -4.61 5.45 17.61
C VAL A 207 -4.41 5.70 19.10
N VAL A 208 -5.45 6.16 19.81
CA VAL A 208 -5.38 6.45 21.23
C VAL A 208 -5.23 5.15 22.02
N PHE A 209 -6.13 4.19 21.85
CA PHE A 209 -6.08 2.98 22.65
C PHE A 209 -5.12 1.92 22.10
N GLU A 210 -4.78 1.94 20.81
CA GLU A 210 -3.80 1.03 20.24
C GLU A 210 -2.35 1.52 20.49
N GLN A 211 -2.08 2.80 20.22
CA GLN A 211 -0.70 3.29 20.14
C GLN A 211 -0.32 4.19 21.33
N TRP A 212 -1.17 5.17 21.70
CA TRP A 212 -0.83 6.10 22.78
C TRP A 212 -0.90 5.41 24.14
N LEU A 213 -1.92 4.56 24.40
CA LEU A 213 -1.99 3.80 25.66
C LEU A 213 -0.77 2.90 25.82
N PHE A 214 -0.32 2.24 24.74
CA PHE A 214 0.90 1.44 24.79
C PHE A 214 2.11 2.30 25.14
N TYR A 215 2.31 3.43 24.44
CA TYR A 215 3.42 4.34 24.73
C TYR A 215 3.35 4.90 26.15
N GLY A 216 2.22 5.44 26.57
CA GLY A 216 2.04 6.03 27.90
C GLY A 216 2.25 5.01 29.03
N LEU A 217 1.74 3.78 28.84
CA LEU A 217 1.93 2.71 29.82
C LEU A 217 3.40 2.28 29.91
N THR A 218 4.14 2.21 28.80
CA THR A 218 5.58 1.93 28.85
C THR A 218 6.35 2.98 29.64
N LYS A 219 5.96 4.26 29.54
CA LYS A 219 6.54 5.36 30.34
C LYS A 219 6.17 5.27 31.80
N LYS A 220 4.90 5.01 32.12
CA LYS A 220 4.42 4.80 33.50
C LYS A 220 5.14 3.66 34.20
N GLU A 221 5.37 2.55 33.48
CA GLU A 221 6.01 1.34 34.01
C GLU A 221 7.54 1.33 33.86
N ASN A 222 8.13 2.41 33.32
CA ASN A 222 9.56 2.52 33.01
C ASN A 222 10.09 1.32 32.19
N LYS A 223 9.31 0.91 31.16
CA LYS A 223 9.67 -0.20 30.27
C LYS A 223 10.39 0.31 29.04
N GLU A 224 11.44 -0.40 28.63
CA GLU A 224 12.13 -0.17 27.37
C GLU A 224 11.40 -0.89 26.22
N VAL A 225 11.27 -0.22 25.06
CA VAL A 225 10.70 -0.77 23.84
C VAL A 225 11.77 -0.83 22.77
N THR A 226 12.03 -2.01 22.25
CA THR A 226 12.94 -2.23 21.13
C THR A 226 12.17 -2.02 19.82
N THR A 227 12.61 -1.08 18.99
CA THR A 227 11.91 -0.74 17.75
C THR A 227 12.61 -1.34 16.52
N PHE A 228 11.85 -1.66 15.46
CA PHE A 228 12.42 -2.12 14.20
C PHE A 228 13.28 -1.02 13.57
N TYR A 229 12.74 0.17 13.35
CA TYR A 229 13.52 1.36 13.02
C TYR A 229 14.00 2.04 14.31
N LYS A 230 15.30 2.30 14.39
CA LYS A 230 15.91 2.96 15.58
C LYS A 230 15.59 4.43 15.64
N ASP A 231 15.42 5.07 14.49
CA ASP A 231 15.16 6.49 14.39
C ASP A 231 13.73 6.84 14.83
N VAL A 232 13.60 7.98 15.48
CA VAL A 232 12.29 8.58 15.74
C VAL A 232 11.79 9.20 14.46
N ILE A 233 10.58 8.83 14.04
CA ILE A 233 9.95 9.39 12.85
C ILE A 233 9.10 10.59 13.30
N THR A 234 9.45 11.76 12.78
CA THR A 234 8.74 13.01 13.07
C THR A 234 7.86 13.37 11.90
N ASP A 235 6.60 13.68 12.21
CA ASP A 235 5.52 13.96 11.29
C ASP A 235 5.22 12.81 10.30
N PHE A 236 3.98 12.42 10.29
CA PHE A 236 3.48 11.30 9.48
C PHE A 236 3.77 11.47 7.97
N ASP A 237 3.85 12.73 7.51
CA ASP A 237 4.18 13.07 6.12
C ASP A 237 5.57 12.58 5.71
N MET A 238 6.52 12.45 6.63
CA MET A 238 7.83 11.87 6.33
C MET A 238 7.74 10.36 6.03
N LEU A 239 6.81 9.64 6.64
CA LEU A 239 6.56 8.23 6.31
C LEU A 239 5.89 8.09 4.94
N LYS A 240 4.92 8.95 4.62
CA LYS A 240 4.31 9.01 3.29
C LYS A 240 5.33 9.27 2.20
N ALA A 241 6.35 10.09 2.45
CA ALA A 241 7.44 10.34 1.52
C ALA A 241 8.38 9.13 1.37
N ARG A 242 8.59 8.34 2.44
CA ARG A 242 9.48 7.15 2.41
C ARG A 242 8.90 5.98 1.63
N VAL A 243 7.59 5.69 1.75
CA VAL A 243 6.95 4.58 1.04
C VAL A 243 7.11 4.70 -0.48
N PRO A 244 6.84 5.85 -1.13
CA PRO A 244 7.10 6.02 -2.55
C PRO A 244 8.56 5.81 -2.94
N GLN A 245 9.49 6.30 -2.14
CA GLN A 245 10.92 6.12 -2.37
C GLN A 245 11.33 4.64 -2.27
N GLN A 246 10.80 3.91 -1.29
CA GLN A 246 11.05 2.48 -1.13
C GLN A 246 10.46 1.67 -2.29
N VAL A 247 9.23 1.96 -2.71
CA VAL A 247 8.58 1.30 -3.85
C VAL A 247 9.34 1.53 -5.16
N LEU A 248 9.91 2.72 -5.36
CA LEU A 248 10.72 3.07 -6.53
C LEU A 248 12.20 2.71 -6.38
N SER A 249 12.63 2.25 -5.20
CA SER A 249 14.03 1.88 -4.98
C SER A 249 14.37 0.62 -5.76
N LEU A 250 15.47 0.65 -6.49
CA LEU A 250 16.11 -0.53 -7.08
C LEU A 250 17.03 -1.23 -6.08
N GLU A 251 17.24 -0.65 -4.90
CA GLU A 251 17.99 -1.25 -3.81
C GLU A 251 17.21 -2.39 -3.16
N GLU A 252 17.91 -3.26 -2.47
CA GLU A 252 17.29 -4.36 -1.73
C GLU A 252 16.41 -3.81 -0.60
N LEU A 253 15.11 -4.12 -0.66
CA LEU A 253 14.18 -3.77 0.40
C LEU A 253 14.32 -4.76 1.57
N ASN A 254 14.42 -4.23 2.78
CA ASN A 254 14.42 -5.04 3.99
C ASN A 254 13.03 -5.09 4.63
N PHE A 255 12.32 -3.97 4.58
CA PHE A 255 11.04 -3.79 5.24
C PHE A 255 10.24 -2.68 4.56
N LEU A 256 8.94 -2.89 4.40
CA LEU A 256 7.99 -1.89 3.95
C LEU A 256 6.67 -2.07 4.69
N HIS A 257 6.13 -1.00 5.27
CA HIS A 257 4.76 -0.93 5.77
C HIS A 257 3.99 0.08 4.90
N VAL A 258 2.95 -0.38 4.22
CA VAL A 258 2.21 0.41 3.22
C VAL A 258 1.36 1.49 3.86
N MET A 259 0.71 1.20 5.00
CA MET A 259 -0.15 2.12 5.75
C MET A 259 -1.21 2.82 4.88
N GLU A 260 -1.25 4.16 4.91
CA GLU A 260 -2.20 4.98 4.13
C GLU A 260 -1.87 5.07 2.63
N TYR A 261 -0.77 4.45 2.17
CA TYR A 261 -0.35 4.51 0.77
C TYR A 261 -1.03 3.45 -0.12
N LYS A 262 -2.08 2.82 0.43
CA LYS A 262 -2.82 1.74 -0.24
C LYS A 262 -3.54 2.16 -1.51
N ASP A 263 -4.00 3.40 -1.60
CA ASP A 263 -4.67 3.96 -2.78
C ASP A 263 -3.71 4.43 -3.88
N ASN A 264 -2.39 4.34 -3.64
CA ASN A 264 -1.41 4.75 -4.63
C ASN A 264 -1.20 3.68 -5.69
N ILE A 265 -1.35 4.06 -6.97
CA ILE A 265 -1.25 3.15 -8.11
C ILE A 265 0.11 2.43 -8.18
N ARG A 266 1.21 3.11 -7.87
CA ARG A 266 2.55 2.50 -7.89
C ARG A 266 2.72 1.47 -6.78
N CYS A 267 2.16 1.74 -5.61
CA CYS A 267 2.16 0.79 -4.51
C CYS A 267 1.38 -0.48 -4.88
N ASN A 268 0.21 -0.33 -5.46
CA ASN A 268 -0.61 -1.45 -5.90
C ASN A 268 0.09 -2.29 -6.99
N ARG A 269 0.71 -1.65 -7.97
CA ARG A 269 1.53 -2.32 -8.98
C ARG A 269 2.74 -3.03 -8.38
N PHE A 270 3.44 -2.37 -7.48
CA PHE A 270 4.59 -2.94 -6.80
C PHE A 270 4.23 -4.27 -6.11
N ILE A 271 3.15 -4.30 -5.34
CA ILE A 271 2.67 -5.50 -4.67
C ILE A 271 2.36 -6.60 -5.68
N ALA A 272 1.57 -6.29 -6.72
CA ALA A 272 1.17 -7.28 -7.69
C ALA A 272 2.34 -7.82 -8.51
N TYR A 273 3.28 -6.97 -8.96
CA TYR A 273 4.46 -7.40 -9.69
C TYR A 273 5.41 -8.24 -8.84
N ARG A 274 5.63 -7.83 -7.60
CA ARG A 274 6.48 -8.58 -6.68
C ARG A 274 5.86 -9.94 -6.38
N MET A 275 4.58 -9.98 -6.06
CA MET A 275 3.86 -11.24 -5.83
C MET A 275 3.92 -12.15 -7.05
N GLN A 276 3.63 -11.65 -8.25
CA GLN A 276 3.68 -12.42 -9.49
C GLN A 276 5.09 -12.95 -9.80
N SER A 277 6.13 -12.14 -9.55
CA SER A 277 7.51 -12.55 -9.85
C SER A 277 8.14 -13.47 -8.81
N GLU A 278 7.75 -13.35 -7.54
CA GLU A 278 8.36 -14.09 -6.42
C GLU A 278 7.55 -15.33 -6.02
N PHE A 279 6.21 -15.25 -6.17
CA PHE A 279 5.26 -16.31 -5.80
C PHE A 279 4.20 -16.51 -6.89
N PRO A 280 4.62 -16.90 -8.12
CA PRO A 280 3.70 -16.95 -9.27
C PRO A 280 2.55 -17.94 -9.10
N VAL A 281 2.75 -19.04 -8.39
CA VAL A 281 1.72 -20.07 -8.15
C VAL A 281 0.61 -19.52 -7.24
N GLU A 282 0.99 -18.87 -6.15
CA GLU A 282 0.07 -18.26 -5.20
C GLU A 282 -0.64 -17.05 -5.82
N TYR A 283 0.07 -16.27 -6.62
CA TYR A 283 -0.51 -15.15 -7.39
C TYR A 283 -1.66 -15.63 -8.28
N GLU A 284 -1.42 -16.63 -9.14
CA GLU A 284 -2.45 -17.18 -10.04
C GLU A 284 -3.60 -17.83 -9.28
N ARG A 285 -3.33 -18.49 -8.15
CA ARG A 285 -4.36 -19.08 -7.28
C ARG A 285 -5.30 -18.01 -6.75
N ILE A 286 -4.76 -16.90 -6.22
CA ILE A 286 -5.58 -15.81 -5.69
C ILE A 286 -6.42 -15.18 -6.80
N LEU A 287 -5.83 -14.94 -7.98
CA LEU A 287 -6.60 -14.42 -9.13
C LEU A 287 -7.73 -15.38 -9.54
N SER A 288 -7.46 -16.68 -9.57
CA SER A 288 -8.48 -17.71 -9.90
C SER A 288 -9.62 -17.70 -8.90
N VAL A 289 -9.32 -17.66 -7.60
CA VAL A 289 -10.34 -17.56 -6.54
C VAL A 289 -11.15 -16.28 -6.70
N CYS A 290 -10.50 -15.13 -6.83
CA CYS A 290 -11.19 -13.83 -7.04
C CYS A 290 -12.11 -13.87 -8.27
N LYS A 291 -11.65 -14.48 -9.37
CA LYS A 291 -12.47 -14.68 -10.58
C LYS A 291 -13.68 -15.56 -10.31
N GLY A 292 -13.54 -16.61 -9.50
CA GLY A 292 -14.65 -17.47 -9.07
C GLY A 292 -15.76 -16.71 -8.33
N TYR A 293 -15.39 -15.65 -7.60
CA TYR A 293 -16.31 -14.71 -6.95
C TYR A 293 -16.77 -13.56 -7.87
N GLY A 294 -16.51 -13.61 -9.16
CA GLY A 294 -16.92 -12.59 -10.12
C GLY A 294 -16.12 -11.28 -10.03
N ILE A 295 -15.02 -11.25 -9.25
CA ILE A 295 -14.16 -10.06 -9.18
C ILE A 295 -13.37 -9.96 -10.47
N LYS A 296 -13.55 -8.84 -11.19
CA LYS A 296 -12.86 -8.60 -12.45
C LYS A 296 -11.37 -8.37 -12.20
N SER A 297 -10.52 -8.95 -13.05
CA SER A 297 -9.06 -8.82 -12.97
C SER A 297 -8.50 -7.47 -13.45
N SER A 298 -9.37 -6.53 -13.87
CA SER A 298 -8.96 -5.16 -14.21
C SER A 298 -8.93 -4.31 -12.94
N PHE A 299 -7.76 -3.84 -12.57
CA PHE A 299 -7.54 -3.18 -11.29
C PHE A 299 -8.06 -1.75 -11.23
N TYR A 300 -8.10 -1.01 -12.36
CA TYR A 300 -8.29 0.44 -12.29
C TYR A 300 -9.10 1.01 -13.42
N SER A 301 -9.52 0.21 -14.36
CA SER A 301 -9.95 0.75 -15.63
C SER A 301 -11.47 0.69 -15.76
N SER A 302 -12.05 1.84 -16.08
CA SER A 302 -13.35 1.91 -16.70
C SER A 302 -13.39 1.22 -18.09
N TYR A 303 -12.23 0.80 -18.60
CA TYR A 303 -12.04 0.12 -19.88
C TYR A 303 -11.90 -1.39 -19.67
N THR A 304 -13.01 -2.08 -19.48
CA THR A 304 -13.03 -3.55 -19.52
C THR A 304 -13.46 -4.00 -20.93
N ASN A 305 -13.04 -5.20 -21.34
CA ASN A 305 -13.45 -5.78 -22.63
C ASN A 305 -14.97 -5.80 -22.87
N ASP A 306 -15.75 -5.80 -21.79
CA ASP A 306 -17.21 -5.81 -21.82
C ASP A 306 -17.82 -4.45 -22.15
N ASN A 307 -17.02 -3.35 -22.14
CA ASN A 307 -17.50 -1.97 -22.32
C ASN A 307 -17.13 -1.36 -23.67
N ILE A 308 -16.53 -2.13 -24.59
CA ILE A 308 -16.11 -1.62 -25.90
C ILE A 308 -17.18 -1.93 -26.94
N GLN A 309 -18.36 -1.34 -26.79
CA GLN A 309 -19.31 -1.16 -27.89
C GLN A 309 -19.15 0.26 -28.45
N GLU A 310 -19.00 0.37 -29.76
CA GLU A 310 -18.59 1.59 -30.47
C GLU A 310 -19.47 2.85 -30.24
N ASN A 311 -20.57 2.75 -29.52
CA ASN A 311 -21.55 3.83 -29.32
C ASN A 311 -21.92 4.11 -27.85
N GLU A 312 -21.30 3.46 -26.86
CA GLU A 312 -21.58 3.77 -25.46
C GLU A 312 -20.56 4.73 -24.87
N MET A 313 -21.06 5.76 -24.17
CA MET A 313 -20.20 6.61 -23.34
C MET A 313 -19.52 5.76 -22.29
N PHE A 314 -18.20 5.88 -22.21
CA PHE A 314 -17.43 5.23 -21.16
C PHE A 314 -17.86 5.71 -19.76
N SER A 315 -17.65 4.93 -18.75
CA SER A 315 -18.10 5.23 -17.37
C SER A 315 -17.60 6.58 -16.85
N ARG A 316 -16.41 7.04 -17.28
CA ARG A 316 -15.85 8.35 -16.92
C ARG A 316 -16.62 9.48 -17.60
N SER A 317 -16.78 9.43 -18.90
CA SER A 317 -17.53 10.47 -19.67
C SER A 317 -18.98 10.53 -19.24
N LYS A 318 -19.63 9.39 -18.98
CA LYS A 318 -20.99 9.32 -18.46
C LYS A 318 -21.09 10.00 -17.09
N ARG A 319 -20.19 9.65 -16.15
CA ARG A 319 -20.16 10.23 -14.81
C ARG A 319 -19.95 11.75 -14.87
N LEU A 320 -18.97 12.23 -15.64
CA LEU A 320 -18.67 13.66 -15.72
C LEU A 320 -19.81 14.44 -16.37
N LYS A 321 -20.52 13.87 -17.35
CA LYS A 321 -21.72 14.47 -17.90
C LYS A 321 -22.83 14.61 -16.85
N GLU A 322 -23.08 13.57 -16.09
CA GLU A 322 -24.15 13.53 -15.09
C GLU A 322 -23.87 14.41 -13.87
N THR A 323 -22.62 14.50 -13.40
CA THR A 323 -22.28 15.15 -12.13
C THR A 323 -21.75 16.56 -12.26
N HIS A 324 -21.23 16.98 -13.43
CA HIS A 324 -20.44 18.21 -13.56
C HIS A 324 -20.86 19.14 -14.69
N GLY A 325 -21.84 18.77 -15.50
CA GLY A 325 -22.39 19.65 -16.55
C GLY A 325 -21.33 20.11 -17.57
N ILE A 326 -20.39 19.22 -17.94
CA ILE A 326 -19.34 19.53 -18.92
C ILE A 326 -19.93 19.90 -20.29
N SER A 327 -19.26 20.80 -21.03
CA SER A 327 -19.71 21.20 -22.36
C SER A 327 -19.70 20.02 -23.36
N ASP A 328 -20.58 20.07 -24.36
CA ASP A 328 -20.65 19.00 -25.39
C ASP A 328 -19.32 18.83 -26.14
N ASP A 329 -18.55 19.88 -26.34
CA ASP A 329 -17.27 19.80 -27.04
C ASP A 329 -16.19 19.14 -26.14
N ALA A 330 -16.14 19.47 -24.89
CA ALA A 330 -15.28 18.81 -23.90
C ALA A 330 -15.63 17.32 -23.77
N LEU A 331 -16.92 17.00 -23.76
CA LEU A 331 -17.40 15.61 -23.73
C LEU A 331 -16.98 14.82 -24.97
N LYS A 332 -17.12 15.41 -26.17
CA LYS A 332 -16.66 14.76 -27.41
C LYS A 332 -15.17 14.48 -27.41
N GLU A 333 -14.36 15.42 -26.93
CA GLU A 333 -12.91 15.24 -26.82
C GLU A 333 -12.55 14.12 -25.83
N LEU A 334 -13.21 14.05 -24.68
CA LEU A 334 -13.03 12.99 -23.71
C LEU A 334 -13.41 11.62 -24.29
N ILE A 335 -14.56 11.50 -24.95
CA ILE A 335 -15.00 10.26 -25.61
C ILE A 335 -14.00 9.81 -26.67
N LYS A 336 -13.48 10.75 -27.48
CA LYS A 336 -12.43 10.46 -28.47
C LYS A 336 -11.17 9.92 -27.81
N PHE A 337 -10.73 10.53 -26.72
CA PHE A 337 -9.56 10.08 -25.96
C PHE A 337 -9.80 8.68 -25.37
N GLU A 338 -10.95 8.45 -24.75
CA GLU A 338 -11.33 7.14 -24.20
C GLU A 338 -11.37 6.05 -25.27
N SER A 339 -11.85 6.38 -26.47
CA SER A 339 -11.83 5.47 -27.62
C SER A 339 -10.39 5.14 -28.07
N VAL A 340 -9.49 6.12 -28.05
CA VAL A 340 -8.06 5.89 -28.36
C VAL A 340 -7.44 4.96 -27.33
N THR A 341 -7.76 5.13 -26.05
CA THR A 341 -7.27 4.31 -24.94
C THR A 341 -7.81 2.88 -25.03
N ALA A 342 -9.10 2.73 -25.31
CA ALA A 342 -9.73 1.43 -25.49
C ALA A 342 -9.14 0.65 -26.68
N ASN A 343 -8.97 1.33 -27.84
CA ASN A 343 -8.35 0.71 -29.00
C ASN A 343 -6.88 0.33 -28.74
N PHE A 344 -6.16 1.11 -27.95
CA PHE A 344 -4.80 0.77 -27.57
C PHE A 344 -4.76 -0.48 -26.68
N LEU A 345 -5.68 -0.64 -25.73
CA LEU A 345 -5.85 -1.85 -24.94
C LEU A 345 -6.13 -3.08 -25.81
N LEU A 346 -7.06 -2.95 -26.78
CA LEU A 346 -7.45 -4.04 -27.67
C LEU A 346 -6.30 -4.62 -28.49
N GLN A 347 -5.31 -3.78 -28.87
CA GLN A 347 -4.15 -4.21 -29.65
C GLN A 347 -3.34 -5.33 -28.96
N PHE A 348 -3.41 -5.41 -27.64
CA PHE A 348 -2.62 -6.37 -26.88
C PHE A 348 -3.39 -7.60 -26.42
N GLN A 349 -4.70 -7.70 -26.69
CA GLN A 349 -5.50 -8.84 -26.23
C GLN A 349 -4.99 -10.19 -26.76
N SER A 350 -4.63 -10.26 -28.03
CA SER A 350 -4.17 -11.50 -28.66
C SER A 350 -2.75 -11.91 -28.22
N CYS A 351 -1.95 -10.97 -27.72
CA CYS A 351 -0.57 -11.23 -27.29
C CYS A 351 -0.34 -10.95 -25.79
N ARG A 352 -1.40 -10.91 -24.98
CA ARG A 352 -1.33 -10.58 -23.57
C ARG A 352 -0.36 -11.46 -22.80
N ASN A 353 -0.37 -12.78 -23.02
CA ASN A 353 0.52 -13.71 -22.31
C ASN A 353 2.01 -13.38 -22.59
N ILE A 354 2.35 -13.06 -23.84
CA ILE A 354 3.71 -12.64 -24.21
C ILE A 354 4.08 -11.33 -23.53
N ALA A 355 3.13 -10.39 -23.46
CA ALA A 355 3.34 -9.11 -22.77
C ALA A 355 3.52 -9.31 -21.26
N ILE A 356 2.77 -10.21 -20.62
CA ILE A 356 2.94 -10.59 -19.20
C ILE A 356 4.36 -11.12 -18.97
N GLU A 357 4.80 -12.11 -19.74
CA GLU A 357 6.15 -12.70 -19.60
C GLU A 357 7.24 -11.63 -19.71
N LYS A 358 7.16 -10.75 -20.71
CA LYS A 358 8.13 -9.66 -20.89
C LYS A 358 8.09 -8.64 -19.76
N GLN A 359 6.93 -8.30 -19.23
CA GLN A 359 6.82 -7.38 -18.10
C GLN A 359 7.34 -8.01 -16.80
N ILE A 360 7.09 -9.30 -16.57
CA ILE A 360 7.69 -10.06 -15.45
C ILE A 360 9.22 -10.07 -15.59
N GLU A 361 9.76 -10.36 -16.77
CA GLU A 361 11.19 -10.34 -17.02
C GLU A 361 11.79 -8.95 -16.77
N HIS A 362 11.13 -7.90 -17.24
CA HIS A 362 11.51 -6.52 -16.97
C HIS A 362 11.63 -6.25 -15.45
N HIS A 363 10.60 -6.62 -14.66
CA HIS A 363 10.63 -6.43 -13.21
C HIS A 363 11.69 -7.30 -12.51
N LYS A 364 11.93 -8.52 -12.97
CA LYS A 364 13.04 -9.35 -12.48
C LYS A 364 14.39 -8.67 -12.74
N ASN A 365 14.56 -8.07 -13.93
CA ASN A 365 15.77 -7.33 -14.27
C ASN A 365 15.92 -6.09 -13.36
N LEU A 366 14.86 -5.34 -13.08
CA LEU A 366 14.90 -4.22 -12.14
C LEU A 366 15.33 -4.65 -10.73
N LYS A 367 14.82 -5.79 -10.25
CA LYS A 367 15.22 -6.37 -8.97
C LYS A 367 16.71 -6.75 -8.94
N GLN A 368 17.19 -7.41 -10.00
CA GLN A 368 18.60 -7.80 -10.10
C GLN A 368 19.54 -6.60 -10.16
N MET A 369 19.15 -5.52 -10.82
CA MET A 369 19.94 -4.28 -10.88
C MET A 369 20.14 -3.63 -9.51
N GLY A 370 19.19 -3.76 -8.61
CA GLY A 370 19.32 -3.30 -7.22
C GLY A 370 20.29 -4.15 -6.39
N LEU A 371 20.44 -5.42 -6.73
CA LEU A 371 21.24 -6.39 -5.96
C LEU A 371 22.70 -6.54 -6.45
N TYR A 372 22.98 -6.29 -7.74
CA TYR A 372 24.27 -6.58 -8.36
C TYR A 372 24.79 -5.39 -9.18
N MET A 373 25.31 -4.39 -8.52
CA MET A 373 25.88 -3.18 -9.14
C MET A 373 27.05 -3.43 -10.12
N GLY A 374 27.49 -4.68 -10.31
CA GLY A 374 28.65 -5.02 -11.11
C GLY A 374 28.43 -5.34 -12.59
N ASN A 375 27.22 -5.69 -13.04
CA ASN A 375 27.00 -6.29 -14.37
C ASN A 375 26.02 -5.57 -15.32
N VAL A 376 25.60 -4.36 -15.01
CA VAL A 376 24.62 -3.61 -15.85
C VAL A 376 25.28 -2.75 -16.93
N ASN A 377 26.62 -2.78 -17.04
CA ASN A 377 27.43 -1.88 -17.86
C ASN A 377 27.17 -1.89 -19.37
N SER A 378 26.31 -2.77 -19.89
CA SER A 378 26.06 -2.88 -21.33
C SER A 378 24.59 -2.70 -21.75
N LYS A 379 23.65 -2.49 -20.83
CA LYS A 379 22.22 -2.39 -21.20
C LYS A 379 21.86 -0.98 -21.64
N LYS A 380 21.20 -0.87 -22.79
CA LYS A 380 20.62 0.37 -23.29
C LYS A 380 19.14 0.46 -22.91
N ILE A 381 18.67 1.68 -22.68
CA ILE A 381 17.24 1.96 -22.45
C ILE A 381 16.54 2.33 -23.76
N PHE A 382 15.30 1.92 -23.88
CA PHE A 382 14.43 2.19 -25.02
C PHE A 382 13.04 2.56 -24.53
N LEU A 383 12.31 3.31 -25.35
CA LEU A 383 10.87 3.48 -25.11
C LEU A 383 10.20 2.10 -25.17
N SER A 384 9.39 1.79 -24.18
CA SER A 384 8.70 0.48 -24.11
C SER A 384 7.76 0.31 -25.33
N PRO A 385 7.69 -0.88 -25.94
CA PRO A 385 6.74 -1.15 -27.03
C PRO A 385 5.28 -1.09 -26.57
N TYR A 386 5.05 -1.03 -25.26
CA TYR A 386 3.74 -0.95 -24.63
C TYR A 386 3.33 0.51 -24.30
N VAL A 387 3.97 1.49 -24.91
CA VAL A 387 3.69 2.92 -24.69
C VAL A 387 3.16 3.56 -25.96
N LYS A 388 2.09 4.33 -25.81
CA LYS A 388 1.55 5.23 -26.84
C LYS A 388 1.53 6.66 -26.33
N ILE A 389 2.02 7.59 -27.12
CA ILE A 389 2.02 9.02 -26.80
C ILE A 389 0.82 9.65 -27.51
N VAL A 390 0.04 10.44 -26.78
CA VAL A 390 -1.15 11.15 -27.27
C VAL A 390 -1.01 12.62 -26.91
N ASP A 391 -1.19 13.49 -27.89
CA ASP A 391 -1.28 14.93 -27.64
C ASP A 391 -2.60 15.25 -26.91
N ALA A 392 -2.53 16.14 -25.94
CA ALA A 392 -3.67 16.52 -25.10
C ALA A 392 -3.95 18.02 -25.20
N SER A 393 -5.22 18.38 -25.40
CA SER A 393 -5.65 19.77 -25.23
C SER A 393 -5.71 20.15 -23.75
N SER A 394 -5.69 21.45 -23.47
CA SER A 394 -5.87 21.94 -22.09
C SER A 394 -7.21 21.50 -21.51
N CYS A 395 -8.28 21.47 -22.31
CA CYS A 395 -9.60 21.04 -21.89
C CYS A 395 -9.62 19.56 -21.48
N LEU A 396 -8.97 18.68 -22.27
CA LEU A 396 -8.87 17.26 -21.93
C LEU A 396 -8.07 17.06 -20.63
N VAL A 397 -6.97 17.81 -20.46
CA VAL A 397 -6.14 17.74 -19.24
C VAL A 397 -6.95 18.16 -18.00
N GLU A 398 -7.74 19.23 -18.11
CA GLU A 398 -8.65 19.67 -17.04
C GLU A 398 -9.63 18.56 -16.63
N LEU A 399 -10.24 17.89 -17.59
CA LEU A 399 -11.18 16.80 -17.33
C LEU A 399 -10.51 15.59 -16.68
N LEU A 400 -9.28 15.25 -17.12
CA LEU A 400 -8.54 14.10 -16.57
C LEU A 400 -7.97 14.35 -15.17
N LEU A 401 -7.65 15.63 -14.87
CA LEU A 401 -7.14 16.05 -13.54
C LEU A 401 -8.24 16.61 -12.64
N TYR A 402 -9.49 16.43 -13.00
CA TYR A 402 -10.62 16.88 -12.21
C TYR A 402 -10.49 16.39 -10.75
N ASN A 403 -10.56 17.31 -9.78
CA ASN A 403 -10.27 17.13 -8.35
C ASN A 403 -8.79 17.05 -7.95
N VAL A 404 -7.85 17.32 -8.83
CA VAL A 404 -6.43 17.40 -8.46
C VAL A 404 -6.03 18.89 -8.39
N ASN A 405 -5.76 19.40 -7.19
CA ASN A 405 -5.23 20.77 -6.97
C ASN A 405 -3.79 20.89 -7.47
N LYS A 406 -3.59 20.86 -8.79
CA LYS A 406 -2.29 21.06 -9.44
C LYS A 406 -2.41 22.08 -10.56
N GLU A 407 -1.36 22.90 -10.72
CA GLU A 407 -1.24 23.73 -11.91
C GLU A 407 -1.24 22.86 -13.17
N LEU A 408 -2.11 23.22 -14.11
CA LEU A 408 -2.27 22.49 -15.37
C LEU A 408 -1.10 22.80 -16.29
N PRO A 409 -0.43 21.79 -16.88
CA PRO A 409 0.61 22.02 -17.85
C PRO A 409 0.01 22.60 -19.14
N LYS A 410 0.52 23.76 -19.59
CA LYS A 410 0.08 24.44 -20.82
C LYS A 410 0.38 23.65 -22.09
N ASP A 411 1.35 22.74 -22.03
CA ASP A 411 1.81 21.92 -23.16
C ASP A 411 1.92 20.48 -22.70
N ALA A 412 0.78 19.80 -22.68
CA ALA A 412 0.65 18.46 -22.12
C ALA A 412 0.64 17.38 -23.20
N VAL A 413 1.22 16.24 -22.84
CA VAL A 413 1.11 14.98 -23.56
C VAL A 413 0.64 13.91 -22.59
N ILE A 414 -0.12 12.94 -23.06
CA ILE A 414 -0.55 11.78 -22.28
C ILE A 414 0.22 10.57 -22.79
N LEU A 415 0.90 9.88 -21.88
CA LEU A 415 1.48 8.58 -22.17
C LEU A 415 0.50 7.51 -21.71
N LEU A 416 0.03 6.72 -22.66
CA LEU A 416 -0.75 5.51 -22.40
C LEU A 416 0.23 4.35 -22.28
N VAL A 417 0.20 3.65 -21.16
CA VAL A 417 1.10 2.51 -20.90
C VAL A 417 0.24 1.27 -20.68
N TYR A 418 0.37 0.28 -21.58
CA TYR A 418 -0.33 -0.98 -21.42
C TYR A 418 0.29 -1.82 -20.31
N ASN A 419 -0.52 -2.23 -19.37
CA ASN A 419 -0.18 -3.10 -18.26
C ASN A 419 -0.82 -4.48 -18.45
N ALA A 420 -0.04 -5.44 -18.90
CA ALA A 420 -0.53 -6.77 -19.24
C ALA A 420 -1.00 -7.56 -18.01
N THR A 421 -0.33 -7.38 -16.87
CA THR A 421 -0.69 -8.03 -15.60
C THR A 421 -2.13 -7.72 -15.21
N PHE A 422 -2.51 -6.45 -15.29
CA PHE A 422 -3.83 -5.97 -14.91
C PHE A 422 -4.81 -5.84 -16.09
N ASN A 423 -4.34 -6.08 -17.31
CA ASN A 423 -5.10 -5.90 -18.53
C ASN A 423 -5.78 -4.52 -18.63
N HIS A 424 -5.02 -3.47 -18.41
CA HIS A 424 -5.51 -2.09 -18.50
C HIS A 424 -4.44 -1.15 -19.07
N VAL A 425 -4.83 0.09 -19.32
CA VAL A 425 -3.95 1.16 -19.77
C VAL A 425 -3.82 2.21 -18.69
N ASP A 426 -2.59 2.48 -18.29
CA ASP A 426 -2.26 3.59 -17.40
C ASP A 426 -2.09 4.88 -18.19
N GLU A 427 -2.56 5.98 -17.61
CA GLU A 427 -2.51 7.31 -18.20
C GLU A 427 -1.56 8.19 -17.38
N PHE A 428 -0.49 8.68 -18.01
CA PHE A 428 0.46 9.62 -17.40
C PHE A 428 0.42 10.95 -18.10
N ILE A 429 0.02 12.02 -17.41
CA ILE A 429 0.01 13.38 -17.96
C ILE A 429 1.38 14.01 -17.71
N TRP A 430 2.07 14.35 -18.77
CA TRP A 430 3.40 14.96 -18.76
C TRP A 430 3.43 16.31 -19.46
N THR A 431 4.42 17.14 -19.14
CA THR A 431 4.79 18.27 -20.01
C THR A 431 5.56 17.75 -21.21
N ARG A 432 5.44 18.42 -22.36
CA ARG A 432 6.22 18.08 -23.55
C ARG A 432 7.73 18.18 -23.30
N GLN A 433 8.15 19.13 -22.48
CA GLN A 433 9.55 19.25 -22.05
C GLN A 433 10.06 17.97 -21.33
N ARG A 434 9.24 17.38 -20.47
CA ARG A 434 9.58 16.13 -19.79
C ARG A 434 9.72 14.95 -20.75
N LEU A 435 8.87 14.89 -21.77
CA LEU A 435 8.95 13.89 -22.82
C LEU A 435 10.22 14.09 -23.68
N GLN A 436 10.55 15.33 -24.06
CA GLN A 436 11.76 15.66 -24.81
C GLN A 436 13.02 15.30 -24.04
N LEU A 437 13.06 15.54 -22.72
CA LEU A 437 14.16 15.11 -21.86
C LEU A 437 14.35 13.60 -21.93
N LEU A 438 13.28 12.80 -21.79
CA LEU A 438 13.37 11.35 -21.90
C LEU A 438 13.89 10.91 -23.27
N GLN A 439 13.39 11.51 -24.35
CA GLN A 439 13.81 11.19 -25.72
C GLN A 439 15.28 11.52 -26.00
N SER A 440 15.81 12.61 -25.42
CA SER A 440 17.24 12.93 -25.52
C SER A 440 18.09 11.93 -24.76
N LEU A 441 17.73 11.55 -23.54
CA LEU A 441 18.43 10.55 -22.75
C LEU A 441 18.49 9.17 -23.44
N ILE A 442 17.40 8.78 -24.11
CA ILE A 442 17.36 7.54 -24.90
C ILE A 442 18.30 7.61 -26.12
N LYS A 443 18.34 8.74 -26.81
CA LYS A 443 19.17 8.93 -28.02
C LYS A 443 20.67 8.96 -27.73
N GLU A 444 21.06 9.60 -26.65
CA GLU A 444 22.47 9.73 -26.24
C GLU A 444 23.07 8.38 -25.83
N GLY A 445 22.21 7.37 -25.59
CA GLY A 445 22.66 6.01 -25.27
C GLY A 445 23.55 5.95 -24.02
N GLU A 446 23.35 6.91 -23.09
CA GLU A 446 24.14 7.01 -21.90
C GLU A 446 24.10 5.70 -21.10
N ASN A 447 25.27 5.33 -20.59
CA ASN A 447 25.40 4.16 -19.74
C ASN A 447 24.53 4.36 -18.49
N ILE A 448 23.47 3.56 -18.36
CA ILE A 448 22.49 3.62 -17.28
C ILE A 448 23.15 3.60 -15.90
N ASN A 449 24.27 2.94 -15.75
CA ASN A 449 25.00 2.88 -14.48
C ASN A 449 25.42 4.27 -14.01
N ASN A 450 25.86 5.14 -14.92
CA ASN A 450 26.22 6.50 -14.56
C ASN A 450 25.01 7.32 -14.10
N LEU A 451 23.83 7.04 -14.67
CA LEU A 451 22.61 7.77 -14.34
C LEU A 451 21.89 7.21 -13.10
N LEU A 452 21.91 5.89 -12.87
CA LEU A 452 21.13 5.24 -11.81
C LEU A 452 21.89 5.05 -10.51
N PHE A 453 23.23 4.86 -10.57
CA PHE A 453 23.99 4.40 -9.41
C PHE A 453 25.07 5.35 -8.92
N ASN A 454 25.46 6.35 -9.71
CA ASN A 454 26.36 7.39 -9.21
C ASN A 454 25.57 8.32 -8.27
N LYS A 455 25.77 8.16 -6.96
CA LYS A 455 25.40 9.20 -5.99
C LYS A 455 26.27 10.43 -6.28
N SER A 456 25.73 11.33 -7.07
CA SER A 456 26.37 12.61 -7.33
C SER A 456 25.95 13.61 -6.24
N GLU A 457 26.89 14.42 -5.77
CA GLU A 457 26.56 15.59 -4.95
C GLU A 457 25.77 16.65 -5.73
N ASN A 458 25.64 16.46 -7.05
CA ASN A 458 24.89 17.35 -7.92
C ASN A 458 23.38 16.97 -7.91
N ALA A 459 22.56 17.85 -7.36
CA ALA A 459 21.10 17.68 -7.26
C ALA A 459 20.44 17.36 -8.63
N LYS A 460 20.89 17.99 -9.73
CA LYS A 460 20.33 17.72 -11.08
C LYS A 460 20.53 16.29 -11.54
N ILE A 461 21.67 15.65 -11.22
CA ILE A 461 21.94 14.25 -11.60
C ILE A 461 21.06 13.30 -10.78
N ASN A 462 20.85 13.61 -9.50
CA ASN A 462 19.95 12.82 -8.64
C ASN A 462 18.50 12.91 -9.13
N ASP A 463 18.06 14.08 -9.61
CA ASP A 463 16.72 14.28 -10.20
C ASP A 463 16.54 13.46 -11.48
N ILE A 464 17.54 13.40 -12.35
CA ILE A 464 17.52 12.60 -13.58
C ILE A 464 17.52 11.11 -13.24
N SER A 465 18.32 10.66 -12.28
CA SER A 465 18.32 9.28 -11.80
C SER A 465 16.95 8.85 -11.27
N THR A 466 16.34 9.68 -10.44
CA THR A 466 14.99 9.45 -9.90
C THR A 466 13.95 9.39 -11.03
N PHE A 467 14.05 10.28 -11.99
CA PHE A 467 13.15 10.30 -13.16
C PHE A 467 13.27 9.02 -14.01
N ILE A 468 14.49 8.56 -14.30
CA ILE A 468 14.71 7.31 -15.05
C ILE A 468 14.19 6.10 -14.28
N LYS A 469 14.48 6.00 -12.97
CA LYS A 469 13.95 4.92 -12.10
C LYS A 469 12.42 4.88 -12.15
N GLN A 470 11.79 6.04 -12.11
CA GLN A 470 10.34 6.15 -12.21
C GLN A 470 9.83 5.66 -13.59
N CYS A 471 10.46 6.07 -14.69
CA CYS A 471 10.09 5.64 -16.03
C CYS A 471 10.25 4.12 -16.23
N LEU A 472 11.29 3.52 -15.63
CA LEU A 472 11.50 2.07 -15.63
C LEU A 472 10.41 1.35 -14.84
N PHE A 473 10.10 1.83 -13.65
CA PHE A 473 9.07 1.25 -12.80
C PHE A 473 7.68 1.34 -13.43
N ASP A 474 7.36 2.48 -14.03
CA ASP A 474 6.09 2.72 -14.71
C ASP A 474 5.98 1.99 -16.07
N GLY A 475 7.03 1.27 -16.50
CA GLY A 475 7.05 0.54 -17.78
C GLY A 475 7.09 1.45 -19.01
N ILE A 476 7.43 2.73 -18.83
CA ILE A 476 7.55 3.71 -19.93
C ILE A 476 8.79 3.43 -20.77
N ILE A 477 9.87 3.02 -20.13
CA ILE A 477 11.10 2.57 -20.76
C ILE A 477 11.46 1.15 -20.33
N THR A 478 12.22 0.46 -21.17
CA THR A 478 12.68 -0.90 -20.93
C THR A 478 14.15 -1.05 -21.31
N PHE A 479 14.76 -2.19 -20.96
CA PHE A 479 16.13 -2.56 -21.32
C PHE A 479 16.15 -3.52 -22.50
N ILE A 480 17.20 -3.43 -23.28
CA ILE A 480 17.60 -4.46 -24.26
C ILE A 480 19.02 -4.92 -23.94
#